data_aff6d5bb3e681fe7e7b88eb0a4c3192f
#
_entry.id   aff6d5bb3e681fe7e7b88eb0a4c3192f
#
_cell.length_a   1.000
_cell.length_b   1.000
_cell.length_c   1.000
_cell.angle_alpha   90.00
_cell.angle_beta   90.00
_cell.angle_gamma   90.00
#
_symmetry.space_group_name_H-M   'P 1'
#
loop_
_entity.id
_entity.type
_entity.pdbx_description
1 polymer ?
#
loop_
_entity_poly.entity_id
_entity_poly.type
_entity_poly.pdbx_seq_one_letter_code
_entity_poly.pdbx_strand_id
1 'polypeptide(L)'
;MHTYKSGCIFNTLSDIKDRHIVVMGLGLNGGGEACVRFFLKHGAYVLATDMKTAEQLKPTIDRLASDPELNTSKLTYRLGEHCIEDFKNADCVIKNPGVKIEGNKYLSAAKNIETDISIFLHFTKAPVIAVTGSKGKSSTVSAIHYGLNSAGYTAFLGGNITVSPLTFLEKTTEKTPVVLELSSWQLADLRGRGSLKPKISIITKIVPDHQNWYHAMEPYVADKQYG
;
A
#
# COMPACT_ATOMS: atom_id res chain seq x y z
N MET A 1 4.08 -7.31 19.27
CA MET A 1 3.19 -7.10 18.10
C MET A 1 2.84 -5.63 18.06
N HIS A 2 3.19 -4.94 16.98
CA HIS A 2 2.86 -3.52 16.84
C HIS A 2 1.37 -3.40 16.43
N THR A 3 0.61 -2.60 17.18
CA THR A 3 -0.74 -2.21 16.80
C THR A 3 -0.70 -0.76 16.35
N TYR A 4 -1.17 -0.48 15.16
CA TYR A 4 -1.30 0.88 14.69
C TYR A 4 -2.37 1.64 15.49
N LYS A 5 -2.24 2.96 15.60
CA LYS A 5 -3.35 3.78 16.05
C LYS A 5 -4.54 3.54 15.13
N SER A 6 -5.71 3.34 15.70
CA SER A 6 -6.93 3.14 14.94
C SER A 6 -7.28 4.40 14.14
N GLY A 7 -7.61 4.23 12.87
CA GLY A 7 -8.10 5.29 11.99
C GLY A 7 -7.01 5.95 11.14
N CYS A 8 -7.40 6.30 9.91
CA CYS A 8 -6.63 7.16 9.01
C CYS A 8 -6.78 8.62 9.46
N ILE A 9 -5.73 9.42 9.29
CA ILE A 9 -5.78 10.86 9.63
C ILE A 9 -6.61 11.70 8.65
N PHE A 10 -6.91 11.14 7.48
CA PHE A 10 -7.71 11.79 6.45
C PHE A 10 -9.16 11.29 6.54
N ASN A 11 -10.13 12.18 6.73
CA ASN A 11 -11.55 11.82 6.71
C ASN A 11 -12.08 11.81 5.26
N THR A 12 -11.57 12.72 4.44
CA THR A 12 -11.92 12.87 3.02
C THR A 12 -10.64 12.99 2.17
N LEU A 13 -10.75 12.75 0.85
CA LEU A 13 -9.63 12.96 -0.07
C LEU A 13 -9.16 14.42 -0.10
N SER A 14 -10.06 15.38 0.19
CA SER A 14 -9.71 16.81 0.26
C SER A 14 -8.78 17.14 1.44
N ASP A 15 -8.78 16.33 2.50
CA ASP A 15 -7.91 16.53 3.67
C ASP A 15 -6.43 16.26 3.37
N ILE A 16 -6.15 15.63 2.22
CA ILE A 16 -4.80 15.35 1.73
C ILE A 16 -4.11 16.62 1.21
N LYS A 17 -4.89 17.59 0.74
CA LYS A 17 -4.34 18.82 0.17
C LYS A 17 -3.43 19.54 1.17
N ASP A 18 -2.28 19.98 0.66
CA ASP A 18 -1.23 20.71 1.38
C ASP A 18 -0.61 19.96 2.58
N ARG A 19 -0.86 18.66 2.73
CA ARG A 19 -0.19 17.81 3.72
C ARG A 19 1.20 17.42 3.27
N HIS A 20 2.11 17.25 4.23
CA HIS A 20 3.46 16.75 4.03
C HIS A 20 3.48 15.23 4.18
N ILE A 21 3.63 14.54 3.05
CA ILE A 21 3.61 13.08 2.97
C ILE A 21 5.01 12.55 2.66
N VAL A 22 5.49 11.62 3.45
CA VAL A 22 6.70 10.85 3.15
C VAL A 22 6.31 9.50 2.57
N VAL A 23 6.75 9.21 1.35
CA VAL A 23 6.63 7.88 0.74
C VAL A 23 7.95 7.14 0.97
N MET A 24 7.93 6.18 1.89
CA MET A 24 9.10 5.36 2.24
C MET A 24 9.19 4.13 1.33
N GLY A 25 10.16 4.12 0.43
CA GLY A 25 10.34 3.08 -0.57
C GLY A 25 9.68 3.42 -1.90
N LEU A 26 10.30 4.30 -2.69
CA LEU A 26 9.84 4.62 -4.05
C LEU A 26 9.86 3.38 -4.95
N GLY A 27 10.96 2.62 -4.91
CA GLY A 27 11.11 1.34 -5.59
C GLY A 27 10.97 1.40 -7.11
N LEU A 28 11.00 0.20 -7.73
CA LEU A 28 10.87 0.01 -9.18
C LEU A 28 9.58 -0.72 -9.59
N ASN A 29 8.86 -1.30 -8.62
CA ASN A 29 7.72 -2.20 -8.87
C ASN A 29 6.36 -1.48 -8.89
N GLY A 30 6.34 -0.14 -8.97
CA GLY A 30 5.11 0.65 -9.15
C GLY A 30 4.37 1.02 -7.86
N GLY A 31 4.52 0.31 -6.74
CA GLY A 31 3.78 0.60 -5.51
C GLY A 31 4.08 1.98 -4.92
N GLY A 32 5.37 2.31 -4.74
CA GLY A 32 5.79 3.64 -4.26
C GLY A 32 5.46 4.74 -5.28
N GLU A 33 5.65 4.47 -6.57
CA GLU A 33 5.26 5.40 -7.63
C GLU A 33 3.75 5.72 -7.59
N ALA A 34 2.91 4.71 -7.43
CA ALA A 34 1.46 4.89 -7.33
C ALA A 34 1.06 5.75 -6.12
N CYS A 35 1.76 5.57 -4.97
CA CYS A 35 1.57 6.42 -3.80
C CYS A 35 1.95 7.88 -4.11
N VAL A 36 3.13 8.12 -4.70
CA VAL A 36 3.56 9.46 -5.10
C VAL A 36 2.53 10.13 -6.00
N ARG A 37 2.09 9.44 -7.06
CA ARG A 37 1.07 9.93 -8.00
C ARG A 37 -0.25 10.27 -7.30
N PHE A 38 -0.72 9.39 -6.45
CA PHE A 38 -1.98 9.57 -5.72
C PHE A 38 -1.93 10.82 -4.84
N PHE A 39 -0.91 10.96 -4.02
CA PHE A 39 -0.82 12.10 -3.11
C PHE A 39 -0.55 13.42 -3.81
N LEU A 40 0.26 13.45 -4.87
CA LEU A 40 0.45 14.65 -5.70
C LEU A 40 -0.85 15.08 -6.39
N LYS A 41 -1.60 14.13 -6.93
CA LYS A 41 -2.91 14.40 -7.56
C LYS A 41 -3.89 15.06 -6.58
N HIS A 42 -3.84 14.66 -5.31
CA HIS A 42 -4.65 15.26 -4.25
C HIS A 42 -4.01 16.50 -3.60
N GLY A 43 -2.95 17.03 -4.19
CA GLY A 43 -2.37 18.32 -3.83
C GLY A 43 -1.43 18.33 -2.61
N ALA A 44 -0.99 17.15 -2.16
CA ALA A 44 0.00 17.04 -1.08
C ALA A 44 1.40 17.49 -1.52
N TYR A 45 2.25 17.87 -0.55
CA TYR A 45 3.69 17.92 -0.69
C TYR A 45 4.24 16.52 -0.42
N VAL A 46 4.96 15.94 -1.38
CA VAL A 46 5.45 14.57 -1.29
C VAL A 46 6.96 14.54 -1.26
N LEU A 47 7.52 13.90 -0.25
CA LEU A 47 8.92 13.50 -0.19
C LEU A 47 9.01 11.98 -0.47
N ALA A 48 9.55 11.61 -1.61
CA ALA A 48 9.85 10.21 -1.93
C ALA A 48 11.26 9.87 -1.42
N THR A 49 11.36 8.90 -0.51
CA THR A 49 12.65 8.49 0.06
C THR A 49 12.90 6.99 -0.15
N ASP A 50 14.14 6.65 -0.48
CA ASP A 50 14.58 5.26 -0.72
C ASP A 50 16.06 5.10 -0.38
N MET A 51 16.46 3.88 0.04
CA MET A 51 17.88 3.53 0.24
C MET A 51 18.63 3.36 -1.08
N LYS A 52 17.92 3.15 -2.20
CA LYS A 52 18.51 3.14 -3.54
C LYS A 52 18.87 4.54 -3.99
N THR A 53 19.92 4.63 -4.80
CA THR A 53 20.37 5.90 -5.39
C THR A 53 19.44 6.39 -6.50
N ALA A 54 19.56 7.66 -6.88
CA ALA A 54 18.83 8.24 -8.00
C ALA A 54 19.07 7.47 -9.31
N GLU A 55 20.28 7.00 -9.54
CA GLU A 55 20.65 6.21 -10.71
C GLU A 55 19.88 4.88 -10.75
N GLN A 56 19.83 4.17 -9.61
CA GLN A 56 19.09 2.92 -9.50
C GLN A 56 17.57 3.10 -9.67
N LEU A 57 17.03 4.27 -9.30
CA LEU A 57 15.62 4.60 -9.37
C LEU A 57 15.25 5.42 -10.61
N LYS A 58 16.22 5.70 -11.48
CA LYS A 58 16.03 6.54 -12.68
C LYS A 58 14.75 6.15 -13.47
N PRO A 59 14.45 4.88 -13.76
CA PRO A 59 13.23 4.54 -14.51
C PRO A 59 11.93 5.04 -13.85
N THR A 60 11.85 5.00 -12.52
CA THR A 60 10.66 5.49 -11.79
C THR A 60 10.64 7.02 -11.74
N ILE A 61 11.79 7.65 -11.54
CA ILE A 61 11.92 9.11 -11.52
C ILE A 61 11.53 9.70 -12.87
N ASP A 62 12.03 9.11 -13.97
CA ASP A 62 11.74 9.57 -15.33
C ASP A 62 10.23 9.46 -15.65
N ARG A 63 9.56 8.38 -15.22
CA ARG A 63 8.10 8.24 -15.40
C ARG A 63 7.30 9.29 -14.62
N LEU A 64 7.75 9.63 -13.41
CA LEU A 64 7.11 10.70 -12.63
C LEU A 64 7.35 12.08 -13.23
N ALA A 65 8.58 12.36 -13.69
CA ALA A 65 8.96 13.65 -14.26
C ALA A 65 8.31 13.91 -15.63
N SER A 66 8.06 12.85 -16.42
CA SER A 66 7.48 12.96 -17.76
C SER A 66 5.96 13.04 -17.78
N ASP A 67 5.29 12.88 -16.63
CA ASP A 67 3.83 12.90 -16.56
C ASP A 67 3.30 14.35 -16.48
N PRO A 68 2.64 14.87 -17.53
CA PRO A 68 2.15 16.24 -17.56
C PRO A 68 0.98 16.52 -16.60
N GLU A 69 0.31 15.46 -16.09
CA GLU A 69 -0.80 15.59 -15.15
C GLU A 69 -0.33 15.77 -13.71
N LEU A 70 0.96 15.50 -13.43
CA LEU A 70 1.52 15.61 -12.09
C LEU A 70 2.11 16.98 -11.80
N ASN A 71 1.69 17.58 -10.71
CA ASN A 71 2.36 18.78 -10.19
C ASN A 71 3.66 18.39 -9.47
N THR A 72 4.73 18.22 -10.24
CA THR A 72 6.05 17.85 -9.73
C THR A 72 6.74 18.93 -8.90
N SER A 73 6.22 20.19 -8.89
CA SER A 73 6.75 21.25 -8.01
C SER A 73 6.55 20.93 -6.51
N LYS A 74 5.62 20.04 -6.19
CA LYS A 74 5.36 19.56 -4.84
C LYS A 74 6.05 18.20 -4.53
N LEU A 75 6.90 17.71 -5.43
CA LEU A 75 7.65 16.46 -5.28
C LEU A 75 9.12 16.73 -4.98
N THR A 76 9.62 16.14 -3.92
CA THR A 76 11.04 16.14 -3.56
C THR A 76 11.54 14.72 -3.36
N TYR A 77 12.86 14.52 -3.45
CA TYR A 77 13.49 13.21 -3.31
C TYR A 77 14.60 13.25 -2.26
N ARG A 78 14.69 12.17 -1.47
CA ARG A 78 15.86 11.82 -0.67
C ARG A 78 16.23 10.38 -0.97
N LEU A 79 17.29 10.18 -1.71
CA LEU A 79 17.68 8.89 -2.27
C LEU A 79 19.09 8.51 -1.82
N GLY A 80 19.32 7.20 -1.61
CA GLY A 80 20.56 6.65 -1.05
C GLY A 80 20.57 6.60 0.48
N GLU A 81 19.71 7.34 1.13
CA GLU A 81 19.58 7.38 2.59
C GLU A 81 18.18 7.80 3.03
N HIS A 82 17.89 7.59 4.31
CA HIS A 82 16.72 8.18 4.97
C HIS A 82 17.21 9.18 6.05
N CYS A 83 16.45 10.26 6.25
CA CYS A 83 16.69 11.23 7.32
C CYS A 83 15.53 11.18 8.34
N ILE A 84 15.85 11.03 9.62
CA ILE A 84 14.85 10.85 10.68
C ILE A 84 13.91 12.07 10.83
N GLU A 85 14.43 13.28 10.57
CA GLU A 85 13.64 14.51 10.65
C GLU A 85 12.55 14.58 9.58
N ASP A 86 12.75 13.95 8.42
CA ASP A 86 11.71 13.88 7.39
C ASP A 86 10.49 13.11 7.92
N PHE A 87 10.72 11.99 8.61
CA PHE A 87 9.66 11.15 9.18
C PHE A 87 8.96 11.81 10.36
N LYS A 88 9.71 12.52 11.19
CA LYS A 88 9.21 13.25 12.35
C LYS A 88 8.33 14.44 11.96
N ASN A 89 8.69 15.12 10.87
CA ASN A 89 8.00 16.32 10.41
C ASN A 89 6.84 16.01 9.46
N ALA A 90 6.75 14.80 8.92
CA ALA A 90 5.64 14.38 8.06
C ALA A 90 4.30 14.37 8.82
N ASP A 91 3.23 14.77 8.14
CA ASP A 91 1.87 14.52 8.60
C ASP A 91 1.53 13.04 8.56
N CYS A 92 1.98 12.36 7.50
CA CYS A 92 1.81 10.91 7.33
C CYS A 92 2.99 10.30 6.56
N VAL A 93 3.40 9.12 6.98
CA VAL A 93 4.38 8.29 6.27
C VAL A 93 3.64 7.14 5.59
N ILE A 94 3.81 7.01 4.28
CA ILE A 94 3.30 5.87 3.52
C ILE A 94 4.41 4.84 3.43
N LYS A 95 4.23 3.74 4.15
CA LYS A 95 5.23 2.68 4.29
C LYS A 95 5.11 1.64 3.18
N ASN A 96 6.22 1.28 2.57
CA ASN A 96 6.27 0.10 1.71
C ASN A 96 6.04 -1.19 2.54
N PRO A 97 5.21 -2.15 2.08
CA PRO A 97 4.93 -3.38 2.80
C PRO A 97 6.17 -4.18 3.22
N GLY A 98 7.23 -4.17 2.42
CA GLY A 98 8.49 -4.86 2.71
C GLY A 98 9.35 -4.23 3.81
N VAL A 99 8.94 -3.09 4.38
CA VAL A 99 9.66 -2.44 5.48
C VAL A 99 9.05 -2.86 6.81
N LYS A 100 9.85 -3.49 7.68
CA LYS A 100 9.43 -3.87 9.04
C LYS A 100 9.32 -2.64 9.93
N ILE A 101 8.26 -2.55 10.73
CA ILE A 101 8.07 -1.43 11.67
C ILE A 101 8.89 -1.64 12.93
N GLU A 102 8.88 -2.86 13.48
CA GLU A 102 9.60 -3.18 14.71
C GLU A 102 11.10 -2.93 14.52
N GLY A 103 11.67 -2.13 15.41
CA GLY A 103 13.08 -1.75 15.36
C GLY A 103 13.46 -0.72 14.29
N ASN A 104 12.51 -0.22 13.50
CA ASN A 104 12.78 0.80 12.50
C ASN A 104 12.74 2.20 13.11
N LYS A 105 13.93 2.81 13.29
CA LYS A 105 14.07 4.13 13.92
C LYS A 105 13.32 5.25 13.17
N TYR A 106 13.20 5.16 11.86
CA TYR A 106 12.52 6.17 11.05
C TYR A 106 11.01 6.08 11.24
N LEU A 107 10.44 4.88 11.16
CA LEU A 107 9.00 4.67 11.38
C LEU A 107 8.61 4.93 12.85
N SER A 108 9.52 4.69 13.81
CA SER A 108 9.28 5.02 15.21
C SER A 108 9.17 6.53 15.45
N ALA A 109 9.78 7.37 14.61
CA ALA A 109 9.69 8.82 14.68
C ALA A 109 8.43 9.39 14.00
N ALA A 110 7.76 8.60 13.15
CA ALA A 110 6.58 9.05 12.41
C ALA A 110 5.36 9.23 13.31
N LYS A 111 4.61 10.31 13.09
CA LYS A 111 3.36 10.60 13.80
C LYS A 111 2.24 9.65 13.38
N ASN A 112 2.13 9.44 12.08
CA ASN A 112 1.13 8.58 11.45
C ASN A 112 1.78 7.75 10.35
N ILE A 113 1.41 6.47 10.30
CA ILE A 113 1.94 5.53 9.30
C ILE A 113 0.75 4.89 8.60
N GLU A 114 0.75 4.93 7.29
CA GLU A 114 -0.21 4.27 6.42
C GLU A 114 0.51 3.41 5.38
N THR A 115 -0.25 2.63 4.65
CA THR A 115 0.17 1.90 3.45
C THR A 115 -0.79 2.24 2.30
N ASP A 116 -0.43 1.91 1.09
CA ASP A 116 -1.34 2.04 -0.05
C ASP A 116 -2.65 1.24 0.15
N ILE A 117 -2.54 0.05 0.74
CA ILE A 117 -3.70 -0.80 1.05
C ILE A 117 -4.57 -0.16 2.13
N SER A 118 -3.99 0.37 3.21
CA SER A 118 -4.77 0.98 4.29
C SER A 118 -5.50 2.25 3.84
N ILE A 119 -4.85 3.09 3.04
CA ILE A 119 -5.47 4.28 2.42
C ILE A 119 -6.61 3.87 1.48
N PHE A 120 -6.37 2.88 0.60
CA PHE A 120 -7.41 2.36 -0.27
C PHE A 120 -8.63 1.87 0.51
N LEU A 121 -8.42 1.00 1.51
CA LEU A 121 -9.50 0.42 2.32
C LEU A 121 -10.24 1.46 3.15
N HIS A 122 -9.59 2.57 3.49
CA HIS A 122 -10.23 3.67 4.21
C HIS A 122 -11.22 4.43 3.32
N PHE A 123 -10.87 4.69 2.06
CA PHE A 123 -11.68 5.52 1.17
C PHE A 123 -12.63 4.74 0.28
N THR A 124 -12.34 3.45 0.00
CA THR A 124 -13.17 2.68 -0.92
C THR A 124 -14.54 2.32 -0.32
N LYS A 125 -15.56 2.37 -1.17
CA LYS A 125 -16.90 1.80 -0.91
C LYS A 125 -17.13 0.51 -1.69
N ALA A 126 -16.14 0.09 -2.46
CA ALA A 126 -16.22 -1.08 -3.32
C ALA A 126 -16.32 -2.38 -2.50
N PRO A 127 -17.07 -3.38 -2.95
CA PRO A 127 -17.04 -4.71 -2.35
C PRO A 127 -15.69 -5.36 -2.61
N VAL A 128 -14.96 -5.68 -1.54
CA VAL A 128 -13.62 -6.27 -1.61
C VAL A 128 -13.69 -7.78 -1.49
N ILE A 129 -12.97 -8.47 -2.36
CA ILE A 129 -12.64 -9.90 -2.27
C ILE A 129 -11.16 -9.98 -1.90
N ALA A 130 -10.85 -10.40 -0.69
CA ALA A 130 -9.48 -10.50 -0.18
C ALA A 130 -8.95 -11.93 -0.33
N VAL A 131 -7.77 -12.07 -0.92
CA VAL A 131 -7.13 -13.38 -1.12
C VAL A 131 -5.73 -13.35 -0.53
N THR A 132 -5.45 -14.29 0.36
CA THR A 132 -4.12 -14.51 0.95
C THR A 132 -3.72 -15.98 0.92
N GLY A 133 -2.53 -16.29 1.41
CA GLY A 133 -1.95 -17.63 1.46
C GLY A 133 -0.47 -17.64 1.13
N SER A 134 0.19 -18.78 1.26
CA SER A 134 1.61 -18.92 0.87
C SER A 134 1.74 -19.12 -0.64
N LYS A 135 0.94 -20.01 -1.21
CA LYS A 135 0.95 -20.36 -2.64
C LYS A 135 -0.46 -20.28 -3.22
N GLY A 136 -0.55 -19.92 -4.50
CA GLY A 136 -1.81 -19.90 -5.25
C GLY A 136 -2.56 -18.56 -5.22
N LYS A 137 -2.11 -17.55 -4.47
CA LYS A 137 -2.76 -16.22 -4.40
C LYS A 137 -2.99 -15.60 -5.78
N SER A 138 -1.91 -15.39 -6.54
CA SER A 138 -1.96 -14.67 -7.82
C SER A 138 -2.82 -15.40 -8.86
N SER A 139 -2.75 -16.73 -8.91
CA SER A 139 -3.63 -17.53 -9.79
C SER A 139 -5.09 -17.38 -9.39
N THR A 140 -5.39 -17.41 -8.08
CA THR A 140 -6.76 -17.30 -7.57
C THR A 140 -7.33 -15.90 -7.85
N VAL A 141 -6.60 -14.82 -7.55
CA VAL A 141 -7.09 -13.46 -7.82
C VAL A 141 -7.27 -13.21 -9.31
N SER A 142 -6.38 -13.72 -10.16
CA SER A 142 -6.50 -13.60 -11.62
C SER A 142 -7.73 -14.34 -12.15
N ALA A 143 -7.99 -15.55 -11.66
CA ALA A 143 -9.17 -16.33 -12.05
C ALA A 143 -10.47 -15.65 -11.62
N ILE A 144 -10.54 -15.14 -10.39
CA ILE A 144 -11.72 -14.41 -9.89
C ILE A 144 -11.95 -13.13 -10.70
N HIS A 145 -10.90 -12.34 -10.91
CA HIS A 145 -10.98 -11.11 -11.70
C HIS A 145 -11.44 -11.38 -13.14
N TYR A 146 -10.86 -12.41 -13.79
CA TYR A 146 -11.28 -12.83 -15.11
C TYR A 146 -12.76 -13.25 -15.14
N GLY A 147 -13.17 -14.10 -14.19
CA GLY A 147 -14.56 -14.59 -14.10
C GLY A 147 -15.56 -13.47 -13.89
N LEU A 148 -15.27 -12.49 -13.03
CA LEU A 148 -16.12 -11.34 -12.79
C LEU A 148 -16.28 -10.49 -14.05
N ASN A 149 -15.19 -10.16 -14.75
CA ASN A 149 -15.25 -9.38 -15.98
C ASN A 149 -15.96 -10.16 -17.12
N SER A 150 -15.76 -11.49 -17.21
CA SER A 150 -16.47 -12.34 -18.17
C SER A 150 -17.98 -12.41 -17.89
N ALA A 151 -18.38 -12.25 -16.63
CA ALA A 151 -19.78 -12.18 -16.20
C ALA A 151 -20.39 -10.77 -16.35
N GLY A 152 -19.66 -9.81 -16.92
CA GLY A 152 -20.15 -8.46 -17.22
C GLY A 152 -19.96 -7.44 -16.09
N TYR A 153 -19.23 -7.77 -15.01
CA TYR A 153 -18.83 -6.79 -14.00
C TYR A 153 -17.61 -6.01 -14.47
N THR A 154 -17.49 -4.76 -14.05
CA THR A 154 -16.23 -3.99 -14.16
C THR A 154 -15.45 -4.21 -12.87
N ALA A 155 -14.64 -5.26 -12.81
CA ALA A 155 -13.84 -5.59 -11.64
C ALA A 155 -12.41 -5.07 -11.76
N PHE A 156 -11.81 -4.65 -10.64
CA PHE A 156 -10.40 -4.28 -10.54
C PHE A 156 -9.61 -5.32 -9.74
N LEU A 157 -8.32 -5.42 -10.05
CA LEU A 157 -7.36 -6.32 -9.40
C LEU A 157 -6.17 -5.50 -8.93
N GLY A 158 -5.77 -5.68 -7.67
CA GLY A 158 -4.63 -4.99 -7.10
C GLY A 158 -4.04 -5.66 -5.85
N GLY A 159 -3.14 -4.96 -5.18
CA GLY A 159 -2.45 -5.43 -3.98
C GLY A 159 -1.06 -5.98 -4.26
N ASN A 160 -0.70 -7.10 -3.66
CA ASN A 160 0.63 -7.73 -3.78
C ASN A 160 0.98 -8.24 -5.20
N ILE A 161 0.13 -8.04 -6.16
CA ILE A 161 0.30 -8.38 -7.58
C ILE A 161 0.93 -7.21 -8.39
N THR A 162 1.71 -6.37 -7.75
CA THR A 162 2.42 -5.21 -8.35
C THR A 162 1.53 -4.05 -8.82
N VAL A 163 0.24 -4.08 -8.54
CA VAL A 163 -0.70 -3.00 -8.85
C VAL A 163 -1.25 -2.42 -7.55
N SER A 164 -0.81 -1.23 -7.18
CA SER A 164 -1.39 -0.54 -6.03
C SER A 164 -2.86 -0.18 -6.30
N PRO A 165 -3.77 -0.49 -5.36
CA PRO A 165 -5.18 -0.18 -5.54
C PRO A 165 -5.48 1.33 -5.56
N LEU A 166 -4.54 2.18 -5.16
CA LEU A 166 -4.65 3.64 -5.30
C LEU A 166 -4.77 4.08 -6.76
N THR A 167 -4.25 3.29 -7.73
CA THR A 167 -4.32 3.60 -9.16
C THR A 167 -5.74 3.57 -9.73
N PHE A 168 -6.66 2.91 -9.04
CA PHE A 168 -8.05 2.78 -9.48
C PHE A 168 -9.08 3.16 -8.41
N LEU A 169 -8.66 3.67 -7.23
CA LEU A 169 -9.57 4.03 -6.14
C LEU A 169 -10.74 4.90 -6.63
N GLU A 170 -10.46 5.98 -7.35
CA GLU A 170 -11.47 6.93 -7.82
C GLU A 170 -12.36 6.39 -8.95
N LYS A 171 -12.00 5.22 -9.53
CA LYS A 171 -12.79 4.54 -10.57
C LYS A 171 -13.74 3.51 -9.96
N THR A 172 -13.69 3.31 -8.64
CA THR A 172 -14.50 2.32 -7.95
C THR A 172 -15.77 2.93 -7.36
N THR A 173 -16.82 2.13 -7.30
CA THR A 173 -18.11 2.45 -6.67
C THR A 173 -18.57 1.29 -5.79
N GLU A 174 -19.67 1.44 -5.10
CA GLU A 174 -20.30 0.36 -4.31
C GLU A 174 -20.71 -0.87 -5.15
N LYS A 175 -20.72 -0.74 -6.49
CA LYS A 175 -21.05 -1.83 -7.43
C LYS A 175 -19.84 -2.41 -8.14
N THR A 176 -18.65 -1.88 -7.89
CA THR A 176 -17.41 -2.26 -8.56
C THR A 176 -16.64 -3.29 -7.72
N PRO A 177 -16.65 -4.59 -8.06
CA PRO A 177 -15.88 -5.57 -7.31
C PRO A 177 -14.38 -5.27 -7.38
N VAL A 178 -13.70 -5.35 -6.24
CA VAL A 178 -12.25 -5.22 -6.16
C VAL A 178 -11.65 -6.49 -5.58
N VAL A 179 -10.77 -7.13 -6.33
CA VAL A 179 -10.04 -8.33 -5.92
C VAL A 179 -8.66 -7.91 -5.44
N LEU A 180 -8.34 -8.15 -4.17
CA LEU A 180 -7.06 -7.81 -3.57
C LEU A 180 -6.25 -9.06 -3.24
N GLU A 181 -5.06 -9.15 -3.84
CA GLU A 181 -4.04 -10.06 -3.32
C GLU A 181 -3.36 -9.42 -2.12
N LEU A 182 -3.39 -10.08 -0.97
CA LEU A 182 -2.79 -9.58 0.26
C LEU A 182 -1.68 -10.51 0.77
N SER A 183 -0.49 -9.96 0.94
CA SER A 183 0.61 -10.65 1.61
C SER A 183 0.40 -10.67 3.13
N SER A 184 1.13 -11.54 3.84
CA SER A 184 1.12 -11.56 5.31
C SER A 184 1.60 -10.21 5.89
N TRP A 185 2.54 -9.55 5.25
CA TRP A 185 3.04 -8.24 5.69
C TRP A 185 1.99 -7.14 5.55
N GLN A 186 1.26 -7.12 4.43
CA GLN A 186 0.15 -6.17 4.23
C GLN A 186 -0.97 -6.41 5.25
N LEU A 187 -1.30 -7.67 5.54
CA LEU A 187 -2.28 -8.01 6.57
C LEU A 187 -1.80 -7.62 7.98
N ALA A 188 -0.51 -7.84 8.29
CA ALA A 188 0.08 -7.37 9.54
C ALA A 188 -0.03 -5.84 9.70
N ASP A 189 0.17 -5.09 8.60
CA ASP A 189 0.04 -3.63 8.57
C ASP A 189 -1.41 -3.13 8.76
N LEU A 190 -2.39 -3.96 8.52
CA LEU A 190 -3.82 -3.65 8.72
C LEU A 190 -4.31 -4.00 10.13
N ARG A 191 -3.52 -4.73 10.91
CA ARG A 191 -3.92 -5.19 12.24
C ARG A 191 -4.25 -4.01 13.17
N GLY A 192 -5.41 -4.06 13.80
CA GLY A 192 -5.91 -3.02 14.71
C GLY A 192 -6.54 -1.80 14.03
N ARG A 193 -6.49 -1.70 12.69
CA ARG A 193 -7.06 -0.55 11.97
C ARG A 193 -8.57 -0.65 11.76
N GLY A 194 -9.15 -1.86 11.74
CA GLY A 194 -10.58 -2.09 11.50
C GLY A 194 -11.06 -1.69 10.09
N SER A 195 -10.12 -1.43 9.16
CA SER A 195 -10.44 -0.98 7.80
C SER A 195 -10.69 -2.14 6.82
N LEU A 196 -10.13 -3.32 7.07
CA LEU A 196 -10.34 -4.50 6.22
C LEU A 196 -11.67 -5.16 6.56
N LYS A 197 -12.66 -4.98 5.69
CA LYS A 197 -14.01 -5.55 5.81
C LYS A 197 -14.42 -6.20 4.49
N PRO A 198 -13.80 -7.30 4.09
CA PRO A 198 -14.07 -7.90 2.80
C PRO A 198 -15.46 -8.54 2.77
N LYS A 199 -16.07 -8.56 1.59
CA LYS A 199 -17.30 -9.35 1.35
C LYS A 199 -17.00 -10.84 1.28
N ILE A 200 -15.81 -11.19 0.80
CA ILE A 200 -15.31 -12.58 0.68
C ILE A 200 -13.85 -12.57 1.07
N SER A 201 -13.46 -13.48 1.95
CA SER A 201 -12.07 -13.76 2.30
C SER A 201 -11.70 -15.17 1.85
N ILE A 202 -10.57 -15.30 1.18
CA ILE A 202 -10.06 -16.59 0.68
C ILE A 202 -8.64 -16.77 1.20
N ILE A 203 -8.43 -17.86 1.93
CA ILE A 203 -7.09 -18.32 2.30
C ILE A 203 -6.76 -19.51 1.41
N THR A 204 -5.74 -19.35 0.58
CA THR A 204 -5.23 -20.44 -0.27
C THR A 204 -4.32 -21.37 0.55
N LYS A 205 -3.44 -22.11 -0.10
CA LYS A 205 -2.54 -23.05 0.60
C LYS A 205 -1.59 -22.32 1.55
N ILE A 206 -1.52 -22.78 2.81
CA ILE A 206 -0.56 -22.35 3.83
C ILE A 206 0.57 -23.39 3.89
N VAL A 207 1.80 -22.95 3.71
CA VAL A 207 3.03 -23.73 3.88
C VAL A 207 4.10 -22.81 4.48
N PRO A 208 5.20 -23.35 5.05
CA PRO A 208 6.30 -22.52 5.54
C PRO A 208 6.82 -21.57 4.44
N ASP A 209 6.82 -20.27 4.76
CA ASP A 209 7.29 -19.20 3.90
C ASP A 209 7.72 -18.01 4.79
N HIS A 210 8.64 -17.18 4.31
CA HIS A 210 9.12 -15.99 5.04
C HIS A 210 9.62 -16.27 6.47
N GLN A 211 10.20 -17.46 6.73
CA GLN A 211 10.65 -17.86 8.07
C GLN A 211 11.83 -17.00 8.58
N ASN A 212 12.60 -16.40 7.68
CA ASN A 212 13.61 -15.37 8.02
C ASN A 212 13.02 -14.10 8.62
N TRP A 213 11.71 -13.87 8.42
CA TRP A 213 10.98 -12.72 8.96
C TRP A 213 10.19 -13.11 10.23
N TYR A 214 9.48 -14.23 10.16
CA TYR A 214 8.54 -14.65 11.21
C TYR A 214 9.17 -15.53 12.28
N HIS A 215 10.27 -16.23 11.96
CA HIS A 215 10.98 -17.19 12.83
C HIS A 215 10.14 -18.38 13.30
N ALA A 216 8.81 -18.38 13.08
CA ALA A 216 7.87 -19.47 13.41
C ALA A 216 6.65 -19.41 12.50
N MET A 217 5.88 -20.51 12.46
CA MET A 217 4.65 -20.58 11.67
C MET A 217 3.47 -19.85 12.30
N GLU A 218 3.38 -19.85 13.62
CA GLU A 218 2.25 -19.28 14.36
C GLU A 218 2.03 -17.78 14.05
N PRO A 219 3.03 -16.89 14.16
CA PRO A 219 2.85 -15.48 13.82
C PRO A 219 2.57 -15.27 12.32
N TYR A 220 3.13 -16.11 11.44
CA TYR A 220 2.86 -16.06 10.01
C TYR A 220 1.41 -16.39 9.68
N VAL A 221 0.88 -17.45 10.29
CA VAL A 221 -0.53 -17.87 10.12
C VAL A 221 -1.47 -16.83 10.74
N ALA A 222 -1.13 -16.31 11.93
CA ALA A 222 -1.91 -15.28 12.61
C ALA A 222 -2.09 -14.02 11.76
N ASP A 223 -1.04 -13.59 11.02
CA ASP A 223 -1.15 -12.46 10.10
C ASP A 223 -2.10 -12.76 8.94
N LYS A 224 -2.07 -13.99 8.41
CA LYS A 224 -2.94 -14.39 7.30
C LYS A 224 -4.41 -14.59 7.68
N GLN A 225 -4.68 -14.85 8.94
CA GLN A 225 -6.05 -14.99 9.46
C GLN A 225 -6.73 -13.65 9.74
N TYR A 226 -6.00 -12.54 9.62
CA TYR A 226 -6.54 -11.21 9.86
C TYR A 226 -7.48 -10.72 8.72
N GLY A 227 -7.49 -11.35 7.59
CA GLY A 227 -8.38 -11.06 6.46
C GLY A 227 -9.70 -11.89 6.57
#